data_f448e8e9660a59b40db8bc5ecfa53b68
#
_entry.id   f448e8e9660a59b40db8bc5ecfa53b68
#
_cell.length_a   1.000
_cell.length_b   1.000
_cell.length_c   1.000
_cell.angle_alpha   90.00
_cell.angle_beta   90.00
_cell.angle_gamma   90.00
#
_symmetry.space_group_name_H-M   'P 1'
#
loop_
_entity.id
_entity.type
_entity.pdbx_description
1 polymer ?
#
loop_
_entity_poly.entity_id
_entity_poly.type
_entity_poly.pdbx_seq_one_letter_code
_entity_poly.pdbx_strand_id
1 'polypeptide(L)'
;SGIENYSRYFDGRMAGERPYCLLDYFPKDFMLVVDESHVTIPQIRAMYGGDYSRKKNLVEYGFRLPAAMDNRPLMFDEFESMTPLAIYVSATPADYELEKSEGIVVDQVIRPTGLLDPVIEVRPTLNQIDDLMEEITQRSAKDERVLVTTLTKRMAEELTAYLTRMGIRCNYIHSDVDTLERIQIMDDLRKGLFDVLIGVNLLREGLDLPEVSLVAILDADKEGFLRSHRSLTQTAGRAARNVNGKVIFYADKITASMQLTMDETTRRREKQLAYNEKHGIIPRQVVKTSVSLLGEKQPATAEPYAYVEPEPSLVADPVVKYMTRPQLEKAIERTKKQMTEAAKKLDF
;
A
#
# COMPACT_ATOMS: atom_id res chain seq x y z
N SER A 1 -21.73 -7.11 22.45
CA SER A 1 -20.74 -6.73 23.45
C SER A 1 -20.76 -5.22 23.70
N GLY A 2 -19.71 -4.64 24.24
CA GLY A 2 -19.68 -3.23 24.63
C GLY A 2 -19.45 -3.06 26.15
N ILE A 3 -19.47 -4.19 26.87
CA ILE A 3 -19.21 -4.19 28.33
C ILE A 3 -17.77 -3.73 28.65
N GLU A 4 -16.85 -3.93 27.73
CA GLU A 4 -15.47 -3.47 27.80
C GLU A 4 -15.38 -1.95 28.02
N ASN A 5 -16.38 -1.19 27.54
CA ASN A 5 -16.45 0.27 27.76
C ASN A 5 -16.60 0.65 29.23
N TYR A 6 -16.94 -0.30 30.09
CA TYR A 6 -17.21 -0.09 31.50
C TYR A 6 -16.22 -0.84 32.39
N SER A 7 -15.07 -1.25 31.84
CA SER A 7 -14.02 -2.01 32.53
C SER A 7 -13.53 -1.34 33.82
N ARG A 8 -13.51 -0.01 33.88
CA ARG A 8 -13.06 0.71 35.08
C ARG A 8 -13.82 0.35 36.34
N TYR A 9 -15.11 -0.05 36.26
CA TYR A 9 -15.90 -0.47 37.41
C TYR A 9 -15.52 -1.86 37.92
N PHE A 10 -14.86 -2.67 37.09
CA PHE A 10 -14.41 -4.02 37.44
C PHE A 10 -12.98 -4.03 37.99
N ASP A 11 -12.15 -3.10 37.54
CA ASP A 11 -10.75 -3.01 37.97
C ASP A 11 -10.46 -1.88 38.96
N GLY A 12 -11.49 -1.12 39.38
CA GLY A 12 -11.42 -0.12 40.41
C GLY A 12 -10.73 1.19 40.04
N ARG A 13 -10.52 1.44 38.74
CA ARG A 13 -9.91 2.70 38.28
C ARG A 13 -10.82 3.90 38.51
N MET A 14 -10.19 5.05 38.74
CA MET A 14 -10.88 6.32 38.84
C MET A 14 -11.33 6.84 37.48
N ALA A 15 -12.28 7.79 37.47
CA ALA A 15 -12.70 8.47 36.25
C ALA A 15 -11.51 9.21 35.62
N GLY A 16 -11.32 9.03 34.29
CA GLY A 16 -10.22 9.60 33.51
C GLY A 16 -8.94 8.76 33.47
N GLU A 17 -8.81 7.78 34.36
CA GLU A 17 -7.67 6.86 34.31
C GLU A 17 -7.78 5.91 33.09
N ARG A 18 -6.65 5.72 32.39
CA ARG A 18 -6.57 4.82 31.25
C ARG A 18 -6.69 3.36 31.68
N PRO A 19 -7.18 2.46 30.82
CA PRO A 19 -7.12 1.04 31.06
C PRO A 19 -5.67 0.52 30.98
N TYR A 20 -5.44 -0.64 31.60
CA TYR A 20 -4.21 -1.38 31.41
C TYR A 20 -4.06 -1.79 29.96
N CYS A 21 -2.84 -1.74 29.43
CA CYS A 21 -2.49 -2.18 28.11
C CYS A 21 -1.31 -3.16 28.15
N LEU A 22 -0.93 -3.71 27.01
CA LEU A 22 0.15 -4.69 26.91
C LEU A 22 1.47 -4.16 27.54
N LEU A 23 1.76 -2.87 27.40
CA LEU A 23 3.00 -2.27 27.90
C LEU A 23 3.09 -2.31 29.45
N ASP A 24 1.96 -2.36 30.16
CA ASP A 24 1.94 -2.46 31.61
C ASP A 24 2.48 -3.80 32.15
N TYR A 25 2.53 -4.83 31.31
CA TYR A 25 2.99 -6.17 31.69
C TYR A 25 4.50 -6.38 31.47
N PHE A 26 5.17 -5.42 30.84
CA PHE A 26 6.62 -5.49 30.64
C PHE A 26 7.38 -4.97 31.88
N PRO A 27 8.64 -5.42 32.07
CA PRO A 27 9.54 -4.82 33.05
C PRO A 27 9.72 -3.32 32.77
N LYS A 28 10.04 -2.53 33.78
CA LYS A 28 10.20 -1.08 33.65
C LYS A 28 11.36 -0.65 32.73
N ASP A 29 12.32 -1.54 32.53
CA ASP A 29 13.55 -1.36 31.75
C ASP A 29 13.53 -2.05 30.38
N PHE A 30 12.32 -2.32 29.84
CA PHE A 30 12.22 -2.96 28.53
C PHE A 30 12.64 -2.02 27.40
N MET A 31 13.11 -2.65 26.32
CA MET A 31 13.40 -1.97 25.04
C MET A 31 12.25 -2.21 24.07
N LEU A 32 11.70 -1.13 23.52
CA LEU A 32 10.68 -1.18 22.47
C LEU A 32 11.35 -1.07 21.08
N VAL A 33 11.12 -2.01 20.20
CA VAL A 33 11.51 -1.91 18.80
C VAL A 33 10.25 -1.62 17.97
N VAL A 34 10.22 -0.46 17.34
CA VAL A 34 9.07 -0.01 16.53
C VAL A 34 9.41 -0.21 15.07
N ASP A 35 8.84 -1.25 14.48
CA ASP A 35 8.96 -1.51 13.05
C ASP A 35 8.03 -0.60 12.23
N GLU A 36 8.46 -0.26 11.00
CA GLU A 36 7.77 0.71 10.12
C GLU A 36 7.34 1.98 10.89
N SER A 37 8.26 2.51 11.69
CA SER A 37 8.01 3.59 12.65
C SER A 37 7.38 4.83 12.02
N HIS A 38 7.74 5.15 10.77
CA HIS A 38 7.17 6.27 10.00
C HIS A 38 5.64 6.17 9.78
N VAL A 39 5.05 4.98 9.93
CA VAL A 39 3.60 4.73 9.89
C VAL A 39 3.06 4.45 11.29
N THR A 40 3.76 3.62 12.07
CA THR A 40 3.32 3.16 13.39
C THR A 40 3.17 4.33 14.37
N ILE A 41 4.15 5.23 14.43
CA ILE A 41 4.11 6.38 15.36
C ILE A 41 2.94 7.34 15.07
N PRO A 42 2.70 7.77 13.82
CA PRO A 42 1.51 8.55 13.50
C PRO A 42 0.19 7.85 13.86
N GLN A 43 0.11 6.53 13.68
CA GLN A 43 -1.08 5.75 14.07
C GLN A 43 -1.31 5.79 15.59
N ILE A 44 -0.27 5.54 16.39
CA ILE A 44 -0.34 5.61 17.85
C ILE A 44 -0.79 7.00 18.28
N ARG A 45 -0.24 8.06 17.68
CA ARG A 45 -0.62 9.45 17.98
C ARG A 45 -2.09 9.75 17.66
N ALA A 46 -2.63 9.17 16.59
CA ALA A 46 -4.01 9.41 16.16
C ALA A 46 -5.06 8.58 16.91
N MET A 47 -4.68 7.46 17.53
CA MET A 47 -5.62 6.51 18.16
C MET A 47 -6.54 7.18 19.19
N TYR A 48 -5.99 7.95 20.11
CA TYR A 48 -6.78 8.59 21.17
C TYR A 48 -7.81 9.57 20.59
N GLY A 49 -7.40 10.45 19.70
CA GLY A 49 -8.28 11.48 19.12
C GLY A 49 -9.47 10.88 18.37
N GLY A 50 -9.23 9.84 17.59
CA GLY A 50 -10.28 9.12 16.86
C GLY A 50 -11.28 8.41 17.77
N ASP A 51 -10.80 7.72 18.81
CA ASP A 51 -11.65 7.05 19.78
C ASP A 51 -12.46 8.06 20.64
N TYR A 52 -11.81 9.12 21.08
CA TYR A 52 -12.44 10.20 21.86
C TYR A 52 -13.60 10.83 21.08
N SER A 53 -13.38 11.25 19.84
CA SER A 53 -14.39 11.91 19.02
C SER A 53 -15.62 11.02 18.80
N ARG A 54 -15.38 9.73 18.50
CA ARG A 54 -16.46 8.76 18.33
C ARG A 54 -17.25 8.56 19.64
N LYS A 55 -16.58 8.34 20.74
CA LYS A 55 -17.23 8.06 22.03
C LYS A 55 -17.95 9.29 22.59
N LYS A 56 -17.38 10.49 22.41
CA LYS A 56 -18.04 11.73 22.78
C LYS A 56 -19.43 11.82 22.17
N ASN A 57 -19.55 11.60 20.86
CA ASN A 57 -20.84 11.59 20.18
C ASN A 57 -21.80 10.53 20.75
N LEU A 58 -21.29 9.30 20.99
CA LEU A 58 -22.10 8.22 21.53
C LEU A 58 -22.64 8.53 22.94
N VAL A 59 -21.86 9.20 23.76
CA VAL A 59 -22.28 9.63 25.13
C VAL A 59 -23.24 10.80 25.05
N GLU A 60 -22.95 11.80 24.24
CA GLU A 60 -23.77 13.00 24.07
C GLU A 60 -25.19 12.67 23.58
N TYR A 61 -25.29 11.71 22.64
CA TYR A 61 -26.60 11.25 22.14
C TYR A 61 -27.21 10.07 22.93
N GLY A 62 -26.67 9.71 24.10
CA GLY A 62 -27.24 8.71 25.00
C GLY A 62 -27.04 7.25 24.59
N PHE A 63 -26.22 6.96 23.59
CA PHE A 63 -25.92 5.57 23.16
C PHE A 63 -24.90 4.88 24.07
N ARG A 64 -24.16 5.62 24.88
CA ARG A 64 -23.18 5.14 25.87
C ARG A 64 -23.24 5.99 27.13
N LEU A 65 -22.90 5.39 28.27
CA LEU A 65 -22.73 6.11 29.53
C LEU A 65 -21.38 6.84 29.56
N PRO A 66 -21.22 7.91 30.33
CA PRO A 66 -20.00 8.70 30.45
C PRO A 66 -18.73 7.88 30.70
N ALA A 67 -18.84 6.81 31.48
CA ALA A 67 -17.71 5.91 31.78
C ALA A 67 -17.11 5.21 30.56
N ALA A 68 -17.82 5.17 29.42
CA ALA A 68 -17.27 4.65 28.18
C ALA A 68 -16.04 5.45 27.68
N MET A 69 -15.94 6.72 28.08
CA MET A 69 -14.80 7.58 27.77
C MET A 69 -13.49 7.10 28.42
N ASP A 70 -13.59 6.35 29.52
CA ASP A 70 -12.42 5.89 30.28
C ASP A 70 -11.80 4.60 29.70
N ASN A 71 -12.54 3.86 28.88
CA ASN A 71 -11.99 2.74 28.11
C ASN A 71 -11.39 3.25 26.80
N ARG A 72 -10.19 3.78 26.87
CA ARG A 72 -9.55 4.50 25.77
C ARG A 72 -8.14 3.98 25.50
N PRO A 73 -7.62 4.15 24.28
CA PRO A 73 -6.22 3.93 24.03
C PRO A 73 -5.34 4.95 24.79
N LEU A 74 -4.04 4.67 24.83
CA LEU A 74 -3.07 5.61 25.39
C LEU A 74 -3.13 6.96 24.65
N MET A 75 -2.98 8.04 25.41
CA MET A 75 -2.54 9.31 24.85
C MET A 75 -1.07 9.18 24.40
N PHE A 76 -0.64 10.01 23.48
CA PHE A 76 0.72 9.90 22.96
C PHE A 76 1.78 10.15 24.04
N ASP A 77 1.55 11.12 24.91
CA ASP A 77 2.45 11.42 26.03
C ASP A 77 2.54 10.27 27.05
N GLU A 78 1.41 9.55 27.26
CA GLU A 78 1.41 8.34 28.08
C GLU A 78 2.26 7.23 27.44
N PHE A 79 2.12 7.05 26.12
CA PHE A 79 2.95 6.10 25.38
C PHE A 79 4.44 6.45 25.49
N GLU A 80 4.81 7.71 25.31
CA GLU A 80 6.21 8.14 25.45
C GLU A 80 6.76 7.90 26.87
N SER A 81 5.95 8.19 27.90
CA SER A 81 6.37 7.99 29.28
C SER A 81 6.55 6.52 29.68
N MET A 82 5.84 5.61 29.00
CA MET A 82 5.92 4.16 29.23
C MET A 82 7.04 3.47 28.44
N THR A 83 7.66 4.15 27.49
CA THR A 83 8.69 3.58 26.60
C THR A 83 10.05 4.24 26.85
N PRO A 84 10.76 3.81 27.91
CA PRO A 84 12.01 4.48 28.33
C PRO A 84 13.15 4.33 27.31
N LEU A 85 13.14 3.26 26.53
CA LEU A 85 14.15 2.97 25.50
C LEU A 85 13.46 2.47 24.24
N ALA A 86 13.67 3.16 23.11
CA ALA A 86 13.06 2.80 21.84
C ALA A 86 14.09 2.76 20.71
N ILE A 87 13.94 1.77 19.81
CA ILE A 87 14.62 1.70 18.52
C ILE A 87 13.58 1.84 17.44
N TYR A 88 13.73 2.82 16.57
CA TYR A 88 12.84 3.06 15.43
C TYR A 88 13.44 2.43 14.19
N VAL A 89 12.69 1.53 13.54
CA VAL A 89 13.11 0.85 12.31
C VAL A 89 12.24 1.34 11.16
N SER A 90 12.87 1.85 10.11
CA SER A 90 12.16 2.32 8.92
C SER A 90 13.09 2.42 7.72
N ALA A 91 12.59 2.09 6.52
CA ALA A 91 13.29 2.39 5.27
C ALA A 91 13.24 3.89 4.93
N THR A 92 12.28 4.62 5.50
CA THR A 92 12.01 6.04 5.25
C THR A 92 11.65 6.76 6.55
N PRO A 93 12.61 6.98 7.47
CA PRO A 93 12.36 7.62 8.76
C PRO A 93 11.60 8.95 8.62
N ALA A 94 10.73 9.24 9.58
CA ALA A 94 9.98 10.50 9.64
C ALA A 94 10.65 11.48 10.60
N ASP A 95 10.13 12.70 10.64
CA ASP A 95 10.73 13.80 11.40
C ASP A 95 10.74 13.50 12.92
N TYR A 96 9.69 12.80 13.41
CA TYR A 96 9.63 12.40 14.82
C TYR A 96 10.80 11.49 15.24
N GLU A 97 11.10 10.45 14.47
CA GLU A 97 12.18 9.52 14.77
C GLU A 97 13.54 10.22 14.70
N LEU A 98 13.72 11.07 13.69
CA LEU A 98 14.96 11.84 13.51
C LEU A 98 15.16 12.84 14.66
N GLU A 99 14.10 13.50 15.11
CA GLU A 99 14.14 14.41 16.25
C GLU A 99 14.45 13.67 17.55
N LYS A 100 13.76 12.55 17.82
CA LYS A 100 13.97 11.74 19.05
C LYS A 100 15.34 11.07 19.09
N SER A 101 15.93 10.73 17.96
CA SER A 101 17.28 10.17 17.87
C SER A 101 18.39 11.22 17.73
N GLU A 102 18.05 12.53 17.84
CA GLU A 102 19.00 13.63 17.62
C GLU A 102 19.73 13.54 16.28
N GLY A 103 19.08 12.99 15.27
CA GLY A 103 19.64 12.75 13.95
C GLY A 103 20.59 11.56 13.85
N ILE A 104 20.74 10.76 14.92
CA ILE A 104 21.57 9.56 14.89
C ILE A 104 20.84 8.45 14.13
N VAL A 105 21.41 8.03 13.00
CA VAL A 105 20.85 6.99 12.14
C VAL A 105 21.89 5.89 11.90
N VAL A 106 21.48 4.65 12.12
CA VAL A 106 22.26 3.47 11.75
C VAL A 106 21.76 2.94 10.41
N ASP A 107 22.59 3.02 9.40
CA ASP A 107 22.25 2.71 8.01
C ASP A 107 22.55 1.23 7.70
N GLN A 108 21.52 0.38 7.72
CA GLN A 108 21.63 -1.04 7.40
C GLN A 108 21.16 -1.30 5.96
N VAL A 109 22.02 -1.04 5.00
CA VAL A 109 21.72 -1.15 3.56
C VAL A 109 22.12 -2.50 2.97
N ILE A 110 23.15 -3.13 3.52
CA ILE A 110 23.76 -4.33 2.92
C ILE A 110 22.85 -5.55 3.05
N ARG A 111 22.54 -6.16 1.89
CA ARG A 111 21.78 -7.42 1.80
C ARG A 111 22.75 -8.60 1.64
N PRO A 112 22.65 -9.64 2.48
CA PRO A 112 23.51 -10.84 2.38
C PRO A 112 23.33 -11.58 1.04
N THR A 113 22.18 -11.45 0.39
CA THR A 113 21.88 -12.04 -0.92
C THR A 113 22.59 -11.35 -2.08
N GLY A 114 23.20 -10.20 -1.84
CA GLY A 114 23.83 -9.36 -2.85
C GLY A 114 22.86 -8.62 -3.78
N LEU A 115 21.56 -8.75 -3.58
CA LEU A 115 20.55 -8.10 -4.41
C LEU A 115 20.66 -6.58 -4.34
N LEU A 116 20.65 -5.96 -5.52
CA LEU A 116 20.74 -4.52 -5.68
C LEU A 116 19.37 -3.85 -5.59
N ASP A 117 19.34 -2.60 -5.16
CA ASP A 117 18.13 -1.78 -5.36
C ASP A 117 17.86 -1.60 -6.87
N PRO A 118 16.56 -1.49 -7.28
CA PRO A 118 16.20 -1.45 -8.69
C PRO A 118 16.72 -0.19 -9.37
N VAL A 119 16.92 -0.28 -10.68
CA VAL A 119 17.15 0.90 -11.51
C VAL A 119 15.82 1.63 -11.69
N ILE A 120 15.81 2.96 -11.51
CA ILE A 120 14.65 3.79 -11.75
C ILE A 120 14.82 4.53 -13.07
N GLU A 121 13.89 4.32 -14.00
CA GLU A 121 13.79 5.06 -15.25
C GLU A 121 12.62 6.04 -15.20
N VAL A 122 12.80 7.23 -15.77
CA VAL A 122 11.71 8.19 -15.95
C VAL A 122 11.33 8.20 -17.44
N ARG A 123 10.07 7.98 -17.73
CA ARG A 123 9.52 7.97 -19.09
C ARG A 123 8.34 8.93 -19.21
N PRO A 124 8.09 9.53 -20.40
CA PRO A 124 6.99 10.47 -20.59
C PRO A 124 5.63 9.82 -20.38
N THR A 125 4.64 10.62 -20.00
CA THR A 125 3.26 10.15 -19.84
C THR A 125 2.57 9.90 -21.19
N LEU A 126 3.05 10.53 -22.25
CA LEU A 126 2.55 10.30 -23.59
C LEU A 126 2.79 8.84 -24.02
N ASN A 127 1.73 8.13 -24.39
CA ASN A 127 1.74 6.69 -24.73
C ASN A 127 2.20 5.76 -23.59
N GLN A 128 2.09 6.21 -22.33
CA GLN A 128 2.51 5.42 -21.16
C GLN A 128 1.87 4.03 -21.08
N ILE A 129 0.65 3.87 -21.59
CA ILE A 129 -0.06 2.57 -21.54
C ILE A 129 0.51 1.60 -22.57
N ASP A 130 0.83 2.06 -23.77
CA ASP A 130 1.42 1.22 -24.82
C ASP A 130 2.84 0.78 -24.41
N ASP A 131 3.64 1.71 -23.88
CA ASP A 131 4.98 1.43 -23.34
C ASP A 131 4.91 0.44 -22.15
N LEU A 132 3.95 0.61 -21.26
CA LEU A 132 3.69 -0.31 -20.15
C LEU A 132 3.32 -1.71 -20.65
N MET A 133 2.48 -1.83 -21.67
CA MET A 133 2.06 -3.10 -22.24
C MET A 133 3.25 -3.85 -22.85
N GLU A 134 4.17 -3.15 -23.53
CA GLU A 134 5.40 -3.74 -24.05
C GLU A 134 6.28 -4.29 -22.91
N GLU A 135 6.50 -3.52 -21.86
CA GLU A 135 7.26 -3.97 -20.67
C GLU A 135 6.59 -5.17 -19.98
N ILE A 136 5.25 -5.16 -19.84
CA ILE A 136 4.50 -6.30 -19.28
C ILE A 136 4.74 -7.54 -20.15
N THR A 137 4.61 -7.44 -21.46
CA THR A 137 4.79 -8.57 -22.38
C THR A 137 6.19 -9.17 -22.27
N GLN A 138 7.21 -8.32 -22.18
CA GLN A 138 8.61 -8.77 -22.02
C GLN A 138 8.83 -9.47 -20.66
N ARG A 139 8.14 -9.05 -19.58
CA ARG A 139 8.25 -9.65 -18.25
C ARG A 139 7.48 -10.96 -18.14
N SER A 140 6.24 -10.99 -18.65
CA SER A 140 5.41 -12.20 -18.70
C SER A 140 6.08 -13.33 -19.48
N ALA A 141 6.78 -13.01 -20.57
CA ALA A 141 7.55 -13.98 -21.36
C ALA A 141 8.69 -14.65 -20.55
N LYS A 142 9.15 -14.01 -19.46
CA LYS A 142 10.19 -14.50 -18.54
C LYS A 142 9.61 -15.09 -17.25
N ASP A 143 8.30 -15.26 -17.18
CA ASP A 143 7.57 -15.68 -15.96
C ASP A 143 7.80 -14.73 -14.75
N GLU A 144 8.02 -13.45 -15.03
CA GLU A 144 8.16 -12.39 -14.03
C GLU A 144 6.84 -11.64 -13.83
N ARG A 145 6.67 -11.00 -12.68
CA ARG A 145 5.43 -10.28 -12.33
C ARG A 145 5.65 -8.78 -12.32
N VAL A 146 4.56 -8.05 -12.54
CA VAL A 146 4.54 -6.59 -12.64
C VAL A 146 3.56 -5.99 -11.63
N LEU A 147 3.99 -4.95 -10.92
CA LEU A 147 3.11 -4.10 -10.11
C LEU A 147 2.89 -2.77 -10.81
N VAL A 148 1.65 -2.32 -10.87
CA VAL A 148 1.29 -1.02 -11.45
C VAL A 148 0.54 -0.19 -10.41
N THR A 149 1.02 1.03 -10.13
CA THR A 149 0.33 1.94 -9.22
C THR A 149 -0.33 3.08 -9.96
N THR A 150 -1.60 3.32 -9.63
CA THR A 150 -2.42 4.41 -10.16
C THR A 150 -2.74 5.43 -9.07
N LEU A 151 -3.35 6.56 -9.41
CA LEU A 151 -3.74 7.60 -8.45
C LEU A 151 -5.12 7.37 -7.85
N THR A 152 -6.02 6.71 -8.58
CA THR A 152 -7.41 6.51 -8.15
C THR A 152 -7.87 5.07 -8.37
N LYS A 153 -8.86 4.64 -7.57
CA LYS A 153 -9.52 3.35 -7.71
C LYS A 153 -10.08 3.17 -9.13
N ARG A 154 -10.76 4.19 -9.62
CA ARG A 154 -11.34 4.20 -10.96
C ARG A 154 -10.29 3.98 -12.06
N MET A 155 -9.14 4.68 -11.97
CA MET A 155 -8.05 4.48 -12.93
C MET A 155 -7.51 3.05 -12.88
N ALA A 156 -7.44 2.43 -11.70
CA ALA A 156 -7.02 1.04 -11.56
C ALA A 156 -8.02 0.08 -12.23
N GLU A 157 -9.31 0.30 -12.04
CA GLU A 157 -10.40 -0.50 -12.64
C GLU A 157 -10.40 -0.38 -14.17
N GLU A 158 -10.32 0.85 -14.69
CA GLU A 158 -10.30 1.13 -16.13
C GLU A 158 -9.06 0.53 -16.81
N LEU A 159 -7.90 0.67 -16.17
CA LEU A 159 -6.66 0.08 -16.68
C LEU A 159 -6.73 -1.45 -16.69
N THR A 160 -7.26 -2.06 -15.64
CA THR A 160 -7.45 -3.52 -15.58
C THR A 160 -8.36 -4.00 -16.69
N ALA A 161 -9.50 -3.33 -16.90
CA ALA A 161 -10.43 -3.67 -17.96
C ALA A 161 -9.80 -3.52 -19.36
N TYR A 162 -8.99 -2.49 -19.55
CA TYR A 162 -8.28 -2.26 -20.80
C TYR A 162 -7.24 -3.35 -21.08
N LEU A 163 -6.36 -3.64 -20.09
CA LEU A 163 -5.31 -4.65 -20.24
C LEU A 163 -5.91 -6.06 -20.45
N THR A 164 -7.00 -6.40 -19.75
CA THR A 164 -7.71 -7.68 -19.94
C THR A 164 -8.25 -7.82 -21.36
N ARG A 165 -8.83 -6.75 -21.93
CA ARG A 165 -9.30 -6.75 -23.33
C ARG A 165 -8.16 -6.94 -24.33
N MET A 166 -6.96 -6.50 -23.98
CA MET A 166 -5.75 -6.70 -24.78
C MET A 166 -5.09 -8.08 -24.56
N GLY A 167 -5.73 -8.98 -23.79
CA GLY A 167 -5.25 -10.34 -23.53
C GLY A 167 -4.19 -10.45 -22.44
N ILE A 168 -3.94 -9.40 -21.68
CA ILE A 168 -3.00 -9.43 -20.54
C ILE A 168 -3.72 -9.96 -19.31
N ARG A 169 -3.13 -10.97 -18.65
CA ARG A 169 -3.62 -11.53 -17.40
C ARG A 169 -3.31 -10.57 -16.26
N CYS A 170 -4.30 -9.84 -15.78
CA CYS A 170 -4.13 -8.86 -14.72
C CYS A 170 -5.27 -8.91 -13.71
N ASN A 171 -5.00 -8.42 -12.50
CA ASN A 171 -5.99 -8.22 -11.46
C ASN A 171 -5.73 -6.87 -10.79
N TYR A 172 -6.72 -6.34 -10.06
CA TYR A 172 -6.55 -5.12 -9.30
C TYR A 172 -6.90 -5.31 -7.82
N ILE A 173 -6.33 -4.45 -6.99
CA ILE A 173 -6.56 -4.45 -5.56
C ILE A 173 -6.90 -3.04 -5.07
N HIS A 174 -7.92 -2.93 -4.21
CA HIS A 174 -8.37 -1.67 -3.62
C HIS A 174 -8.61 -1.80 -2.12
N SER A 175 -8.98 -0.68 -1.48
CA SER A 175 -9.16 -0.61 -0.02
C SER A 175 -10.26 -1.51 0.53
N ASP A 176 -11.28 -1.80 -0.29
CA ASP A 176 -12.48 -2.50 0.14
C ASP A 176 -12.36 -4.03 0.01
N VAL A 177 -11.25 -4.51 -0.54
CA VAL A 177 -10.94 -5.96 -0.64
C VAL A 177 -10.68 -6.51 0.77
N ASP A 178 -11.39 -7.57 1.13
CA ASP A 178 -11.22 -8.24 2.41
C ASP A 178 -9.81 -8.82 2.59
N THR A 179 -9.39 -8.99 3.84
CA THR A 179 -8.04 -9.46 4.16
C THR A 179 -7.76 -10.85 3.59
N LEU A 180 -8.73 -11.76 3.62
CA LEU A 180 -8.58 -13.13 3.09
C LEU A 180 -8.48 -13.09 1.55
N GLU A 181 -9.33 -12.33 0.88
CA GLU A 181 -9.30 -12.14 -0.57
C GLU A 181 -7.98 -11.51 -1.01
N ARG A 182 -7.47 -10.54 -0.25
CA ARG A 182 -6.16 -9.94 -0.51
C ARG A 182 -5.03 -10.97 -0.47
N ILE A 183 -5.02 -11.86 0.54
CA ILE A 183 -4.04 -12.95 0.65
C ILE A 183 -4.14 -13.86 -0.58
N GLN A 184 -5.36 -14.19 -1.01
CA GLN A 184 -5.59 -15.03 -2.19
C GLN A 184 -5.05 -14.36 -3.46
N ILE A 185 -5.35 -13.07 -3.69
CA ILE A 185 -4.83 -12.32 -4.85
C ILE A 185 -3.30 -12.34 -4.88
N MET A 186 -2.64 -12.18 -3.73
CA MET A 186 -1.19 -12.23 -3.65
C MET A 186 -0.63 -13.63 -3.93
N ASP A 187 -1.26 -14.66 -3.42
CA ASP A 187 -0.89 -16.06 -3.70
C ASP A 187 -1.07 -16.39 -5.20
N ASP A 188 -2.13 -15.92 -5.81
CA ASP A 188 -2.44 -16.13 -7.22
C ASP A 188 -1.42 -15.40 -8.12
N LEU A 189 -1.01 -14.18 -7.77
CA LEU A 189 0.09 -13.48 -8.45
C LEU A 189 1.39 -14.27 -8.39
N ARG A 190 1.75 -14.77 -7.20
CA ARG A 190 2.97 -15.57 -6.98
C ARG A 190 2.93 -16.88 -7.75
N LYS A 191 1.78 -17.55 -7.81
CA LYS A 191 1.57 -18.78 -8.57
C LYS A 191 1.51 -18.55 -10.08
N GLY A 192 1.46 -17.30 -10.54
CA GLY A 192 1.41 -16.96 -11.96
C GLY A 192 0.05 -17.16 -12.61
N LEU A 193 -1.03 -17.19 -11.84
CA LEU A 193 -2.38 -17.21 -12.38
C LEU A 193 -2.70 -15.93 -13.15
N PHE A 194 -2.06 -14.85 -12.80
CA PHE A 194 -1.99 -13.60 -13.56
C PHE A 194 -0.61 -12.94 -13.41
N ASP A 195 -0.28 -12.02 -14.31
CA ASP A 195 1.07 -11.44 -14.41
C ASP A 195 1.18 -10.04 -13.83
N VAL A 196 0.08 -9.30 -13.81
CA VAL A 196 0.05 -7.88 -13.44
C VAL A 196 -0.92 -7.62 -12.31
N LEU A 197 -0.44 -6.99 -11.23
CA LEU A 197 -1.29 -6.49 -10.17
C LEU A 197 -1.35 -4.97 -10.22
N ILE A 198 -2.56 -4.43 -10.29
CA ILE A 198 -2.82 -3.00 -10.39
C ILE A 198 -3.45 -2.52 -9.07
N GLY A 199 -3.05 -1.34 -8.58
CA GLY A 199 -3.65 -0.78 -7.38
C GLY A 199 -3.31 0.67 -7.13
N VAL A 200 -4.07 1.31 -6.24
CA VAL A 200 -3.86 2.71 -5.87
C VAL A 200 -2.74 2.84 -4.84
N ASN A 201 -2.75 1.98 -3.85
CA ASN A 201 -1.78 1.95 -2.77
C ASN A 201 -1.34 0.50 -2.52
N LEU A 202 -0.30 0.08 -3.24
CA LEU A 202 0.32 -1.22 -3.06
C LEU A 202 1.40 -1.21 -1.96
N LEU A 203 1.41 -0.14 -1.13
CA LEU A 203 2.41 0.08 -0.08
C LEU A 203 2.13 -0.66 1.21
N ARG A 204 0.98 -1.34 1.34
CA ARG A 204 0.66 -1.98 2.62
C ARG A 204 1.73 -2.99 2.97
N GLU A 205 2.13 -2.93 4.21
CA GLU A 205 3.15 -3.75 4.85
C GLU A 205 2.90 -5.24 4.61
N GLY A 206 3.97 -6.04 4.56
CA GLY A 206 3.85 -7.49 4.40
C GLY A 206 3.82 -8.00 2.97
N LEU A 207 3.90 -7.16 1.94
CA LEU A 207 4.02 -7.60 0.55
C LEU A 207 5.50 -7.93 0.24
N ASP A 208 5.84 -9.20 0.32
CA ASP A 208 7.13 -9.70 -0.09
C ASP A 208 6.95 -10.60 -1.33
N LEU A 209 7.18 -10.01 -2.49
CA LEU A 209 6.94 -10.60 -3.81
C LEU A 209 8.25 -10.66 -4.61
N PRO A 210 9.10 -11.66 -4.37
CA PRO A 210 10.38 -11.79 -5.09
C PRO A 210 10.21 -12.04 -6.58
N GLU A 211 9.04 -12.46 -7.03
CA GLU A 211 8.68 -12.68 -8.43
C GLU A 211 8.48 -11.38 -9.20
N VAL A 212 8.29 -10.26 -8.50
CA VAL A 212 8.08 -8.94 -9.11
C VAL A 212 9.40 -8.36 -9.59
N SER A 213 9.55 -8.22 -10.89
CA SER A 213 10.72 -7.61 -11.55
C SER A 213 10.48 -6.19 -12.03
N LEU A 214 9.22 -5.77 -12.19
CA LEU A 214 8.87 -4.42 -12.62
C LEU A 214 7.84 -3.78 -11.69
N VAL A 215 8.12 -2.54 -11.30
CA VAL A 215 7.16 -1.65 -10.66
C VAL A 215 6.96 -0.43 -11.56
N ALA A 216 5.76 -0.25 -12.06
CA ALA A 216 5.37 0.91 -12.87
C ALA A 216 4.52 1.89 -12.05
N ILE A 217 4.92 3.15 -12.02
CA ILE A 217 4.22 4.20 -11.29
C ILE A 217 3.69 5.21 -12.30
N LEU A 218 2.39 5.15 -12.56
CA LEU A 218 1.72 6.09 -13.46
C LEU A 218 1.56 7.44 -12.80
N ASP A 219 1.65 8.51 -13.60
CA ASP A 219 1.53 9.89 -13.11
C ASP A 219 2.41 10.17 -11.86
N ALA A 220 3.68 9.78 -11.92
CA ALA A 220 4.60 9.90 -10.79
C ALA A 220 4.90 11.36 -10.42
N ASP A 221 4.69 12.31 -11.33
CA ASP A 221 4.87 13.75 -11.13
C ASP A 221 3.66 14.47 -10.51
N LYS A 222 2.56 13.77 -10.24
CA LYS A 222 1.39 14.34 -9.57
C LYS A 222 1.62 14.33 -8.07
N GLU A 223 2.32 15.35 -7.57
CA GLU A 223 2.64 15.46 -6.14
C GLU A 223 1.43 15.32 -5.23
N GLY A 224 1.60 14.62 -4.12
CA GLY A 224 0.57 14.34 -3.14
C GLY A 224 0.96 13.17 -2.25
N PHE A 225 0.08 12.75 -1.36
CA PHE A 225 0.34 11.69 -0.39
C PHE A 225 0.84 10.39 -1.05
N LEU A 226 0.24 9.98 -2.20
CA LEU A 226 0.61 8.75 -2.92
C LEU A 226 1.88 8.89 -3.77
N ARG A 227 2.41 10.07 -3.95
CA ARG A 227 3.60 10.39 -4.74
C ARG A 227 4.64 11.19 -3.95
N SER A 228 4.53 11.16 -2.62
CA SER A 228 5.57 11.66 -1.73
C SER A 228 6.85 10.83 -1.84
N HIS A 229 7.98 11.39 -1.47
CA HIS A 229 9.27 10.67 -1.42
C HIS A 229 9.16 9.33 -0.69
N ARG A 230 8.53 9.30 0.49
CA ARG A 230 8.33 8.06 1.27
C ARG A 230 7.51 7.03 0.49
N SER A 231 6.41 7.46 -0.10
CA SER A 231 5.53 6.59 -0.90
C SER A 231 6.25 6.02 -2.12
N LEU A 232 6.96 6.86 -2.87
CA LEU A 232 7.71 6.43 -4.05
C LEU A 232 8.84 5.45 -3.67
N THR A 233 9.60 5.73 -2.61
CA THR A 233 10.68 4.86 -2.13
C THR A 233 10.15 3.49 -1.68
N GLN A 234 9.07 3.44 -0.93
CA GLN A 234 8.43 2.20 -0.49
C GLN A 234 7.92 1.38 -1.67
N THR A 235 7.30 2.04 -2.66
CA THR A 235 6.79 1.37 -3.85
C THR A 235 7.94 0.85 -4.71
N ALA A 236 8.97 1.65 -4.96
CA ALA A 236 10.15 1.25 -5.72
C ALA A 236 10.87 0.05 -5.07
N GLY A 237 10.93 0.02 -3.74
CA GLY A 237 11.53 -1.06 -2.97
C GLY A 237 10.88 -2.44 -3.19
N ARG A 238 9.67 -2.50 -3.73
CA ARG A 238 9.01 -3.79 -4.05
C ARG A 238 9.72 -4.56 -5.16
N ALA A 239 10.43 -3.89 -6.08
CA ALA A 239 11.26 -4.55 -7.10
C ALA A 239 12.66 -4.96 -6.61
N ALA A 240 13.05 -4.60 -5.38
CA ALA A 240 14.40 -4.83 -4.86
C ALA A 240 14.69 -6.29 -4.44
N ARG A 241 13.70 -7.17 -4.51
CA ARG A 241 13.82 -8.60 -4.24
C ARG A 241 14.11 -9.45 -5.48
N ASN A 242 14.07 -8.83 -6.66
CA ASN A 242 14.31 -9.50 -7.94
C ASN A 242 15.66 -9.06 -8.53
N VAL A 243 16.43 -9.99 -9.06
CA VAL A 243 17.71 -9.68 -9.74
C VAL A 243 17.54 -8.78 -10.95
N ASN A 244 16.38 -8.86 -11.62
CA ASN A 244 16.00 -8.05 -12.77
C ASN A 244 15.14 -6.83 -12.36
N GLY A 245 15.20 -6.45 -11.08
CA GLY A 245 14.38 -5.39 -10.53
C GLY A 245 14.54 -4.05 -11.24
N LYS A 246 13.42 -3.51 -11.73
CA LYS A 246 13.32 -2.24 -12.45
C LYS A 246 12.11 -1.45 -11.97
N VAL A 247 12.22 -0.15 -11.96
CA VAL A 247 11.11 0.78 -11.68
C VAL A 247 10.98 1.76 -12.83
N ILE A 248 9.76 2.02 -13.25
CA ILE A 248 9.47 3.06 -14.25
C ILE A 248 8.56 4.10 -13.60
N PHE A 249 9.01 5.34 -13.61
CA PHE A 249 8.21 6.52 -13.29
C PHE A 249 7.70 7.11 -14.60
N TYR A 250 6.39 7.03 -14.85
CA TYR A 250 5.77 7.77 -15.95
C TYR A 250 5.47 9.20 -15.48
N ALA A 251 6.20 10.15 -16.04
CA ALA A 251 6.17 11.54 -15.62
C ALA A 251 6.68 12.47 -16.73
N ASP A 252 6.08 13.66 -16.83
CA ASP A 252 6.50 14.67 -17.79
C ASP A 252 7.54 15.63 -17.19
N LYS A 253 7.66 15.65 -15.87
CA LYS A 253 8.66 16.41 -15.12
C LYS A 253 9.15 15.62 -13.91
N ILE A 254 10.41 15.85 -13.54
CA ILE A 254 10.96 15.27 -12.31
C ILE A 254 10.61 16.21 -11.15
N THR A 255 9.89 15.69 -10.15
CA THR A 255 9.57 16.41 -8.93
C THR A 255 10.66 16.24 -7.87
N ALA A 256 10.64 17.07 -6.82
CA ALA A 256 11.57 16.93 -5.70
C ALA A 256 11.46 15.55 -5.02
N SER A 257 10.23 15.04 -4.86
CA SER A 257 9.99 13.72 -4.30
C SER A 257 10.55 12.58 -5.16
N MET A 258 10.44 12.69 -6.48
CA MET A 258 11.04 11.73 -7.42
C MET A 258 12.57 11.79 -7.35
N GLN A 259 13.15 12.99 -7.37
CA GLN A 259 14.61 13.16 -7.32
C GLN A 259 15.20 12.56 -6.05
N LEU A 260 14.63 12.85 -4.89
CA LEU A 260 15.06 12.26 -3.61
C LEU A 260 14.99 10.73 -3.62
N THR A 261 13.93 10.16 -4.22
CA THR A 261 13.79 8.70 -4.34
C THR A 261 14.85 8.10 -5.24
N MET A 262 15.13 8.73 -6.39
CA MET A 262 16.16 8.26 -7.32
C MET A 262 17.55 8.32 -6.70
N ASP A 263 17.87 9.44 -6.04
CA ASP A 263 19.18 9.66 -5.39
C ASP A 263 19.41 8.60 -4.28
N GLU A 264 18.41 8.39 -3.41
CA GLU A 264 18.51 7.43 -2.33
C GLU A 264 18.63 5.98 -2.85
N THR A 265 17.85 5.64 -3.86
CA THR A 265 17.89 4.31 -4.48
C THR A 265 19.24 4.06 -5.15
N THR A 266 19.79 5.07 -5.83
CA THR A 266 21.12 5.02 -6.45
C THR A 266 22.21 4.87 -5.39
N ARG A 267 22.19 5.66 -4.32
CA ARG A 267 23.11 5.56 -3.19
C ARG A 267 23.15 4.16 -2.59
N ARG A 268 21.97 3.58 -2.34
CA ARG A 268 21.87 2.22 -1.78
C ARG A 268 22.41 1.18 -2.75
N ARG A 269 22.07 1.31 -4.04
CA ARG A 269 22.53 0.42 -5.10
C ARG A 269 24.07 0.43 -5.21
N GLU A 270 24.70 1.60 -5.25
CA GLU A 270 26.14 1.77 -5.34
C GLU A 270 26.86 1.17 -4.11
N LYS A 271 26.33 1.42 -2.90
CA LYS A 271 26.87 0.86 -1.66
C LYS A 271 26.82 -0.66 -1.67
N GLN A 272 25.71 -1.26 -2.11
CA GLN A 272 25.59 -2.72 -2.23
C GLN A 272 26.52 -3.27 -3.32
N LEU A 273 26.63 -2.61 -4.46
CA LEU A 273 27.49 -3.03 -5.56
C LEU A 273 28.97 -3.07 -5.11
N ALA A 274 29.45 -1.98 -4.50
CA ALA A 274 30.80 -1.91 -3.97
C ALA A 274 31.07 -3.00 -2.91
N TYR A 275 30.10 -3.31 -2.07
CA TYR A 275 30.19 -4.40 -1.12
C TYR A 275 30.29 -5.76 -1.81
N ASN A 276 29.45 -6.01 -2.81
CA ASN A 276 29.45 -7.25 -3.59
C ASN A 276 30.80 -7.46 -4.28
N GLU A 277 31.33 -6.44 -4.94
CA GLU A 277 32.64 -6.49 -5.60
C GLU A 277 33.76 -6.81 -4.60
N LYS A 278 33.77 -6.12 -3.47
CA LYS A 278 34.79 -6.33 -2.41
C LYS A 278 34.77 -7.74 -1.84
N HIS A 279 33.60 -8.39 -1.76
CA HIS A 279 33.42 -9.69 -1.12
C HIS A 279 33.19 -10.83 -2.12
N GLY A 280 33.21 -10.56 -3.43
CA GLY A 280 32.98 -11.56 -4.48
C GLY A 280 31.56 -12.14 -4.44
N ILE A 281 30.57 -11.34 -4.03
CA ILE A 281 29.18 -11.78 -3.91
C ILE A 281 28.48 -11.61 -5.26
N ILE A 282 27.87 -12.68 -5.75
CA ILE A 282 27.01 -12.66 -6.93
C ILE A 282 25.56 -12.56 -6.46
N PRO A 283 24.79 -11.56 -6.89
CA PRO A 283 23.38 -11.43 -6.55
C PRO A 283 22.58 -12.70 -6.86
N ARG A 284 21.81 -13.18 -5.89
CA ARG A 284 20.98 -14.38 -6.05
C ARG A 284 19.52 -14.09 -5.76
N GLN A 285 18.66 -14.58 -6.65
CA GLN A 285 17.22 -14.51 -6.48
C GLN A 285 16.79 -15.26 -5.21
N VAL A 286 15.93 -14.62 -4.41
CA VAL A 286 15.29 -15.27 -3.28
C VAL A 286 14.14 -16.12 -3.81
N VAL A 287 14.23 -17.43 -3.65
CA VAL A 287 13.12 -18.34 -3.96
C VAL A 287 12.38 -18.63 -2.65
N LYS A 288 11.16 -18.13 -2.53
CA LYS A 288 10.26 -18.53 -1.43
C LYS A 288 9.48 -19.75 -1.81
N THR A 289 9.59 -20.81 -1.04
CA THR A 289 8.64 -21.92 -1.10
C THR A 289 7.28 -21.41 -0.66
N SER A 290 6.29 -21.44 -1.55
CA SER A 290 4.93 -21.01 -1.25
C SER A 290 4.28 -22.01 -0.30
N VAL A 291 4.39 -21.77 1.01
CA VAL A 291 3.50 -22.41 1.98
C VAL A 291 2.25 -21.54 2.02
N SER A 292 1.15 -22.04 1.48
CA SER A 292 -0.14 -21.35 1.58
C SER A 292 -0.51 -21.21 3.06
N LEU A 293 -0.71 -19.99 3.54
CA LEU A 293 -1.18 -19.70 4.90
C LEU A 293 -2.60 -20.22 5.15
N LEU A 294 -3.33 -20.57 4.09
CA LEU A 294 -4.73 -21.03 4.15
C LEU A 294 -4.91 -22.55 4.09
N GLY A 295 -3.80 -23.34 4.09
CA GLY A 295 -3.85 -24.76 3.83
C GLY A 295 -4.16 -25.05 2.35
N GLU A 296 -3.72 -26.21 1.83
CA GLU A 296 -4.05 -26.65 0.49
C GLU A 296 -5.56 -26.93 0.36
N LYS A 297 -6.34 -25.90 0.03
CA LYS A 297 -7.58 -26.18 -0.70
C LYS A 297 -7.15 -26.48 -2.14
N GLN A 298 -7.43 -27.70 -2.60
CA GLN A 298 -7.32 -28.05 -4.03
C GLN A 298 -7.93 -26.92 -4.84
N PRO A 299 -7.28 -26.46 -5.92
CA PRO A 299 -7.87 -25.45 -6.77
C PRO A 299 -9.21 -25.97 -7.23
N ALA A 300 -10.29 -25.36 -6.81
CA ALA A 300 -11.51 -25.40 -7.57
C ALA A 300 -11.07 -24.98 -8.97
N THR A 301 -11.36 -25.80 -9.98
CA THR A 301 -11.04 -25.57 -11.37
C THR A 301 -11.15 -24.08 -11.66
N ALA A 302 -9.99 -23.44 -11.84
CA ALA A 302 -9.91 -22.01 -12.04
C ALA A 302 -10.65 -21.71 -13.34
N GLU A 303 -11.89 -21.31 -13.23
CA GLU A 303 -12.50 -20.55 -14.32
C GLU A 303 -11.60 -19.32 -14.48
N PRO A 304 -11.14 -19.03 -15.71
CA PRO A 304 -10.36 -17.82 -15.95
C PRO A 304 -11.14 -16.67 -15.35
N TYR A 305 -10.51 -15.84 -14.52
CA TYR A 305 -11.14 -14.68 -13.87
C TYR A 305 -11.98 -13.96 -14.92
N ALA A 306 -13.27 -14.29 -14.95
CA ALA A 306 -14.22 -13.64 -15.82
C ALA A 306 -14.45 -12.27 -15.20
N TYR A 307 -13.80 -11.26 -15.79
CA TYR A 307 -14.08 -9.87 -15.49
C TYR A 307 -15.58 -9.65 -15.70
N VAL A 308 -16.29 -9.48 -14.60
CA VAL A 308 -17.64 -8.93 -14.63
C VAL A 308 -17.48 -7.44 -14.89
N GLU A 309 -17.79 -7.02 -16.09
CA GLU A 309 -17.72 -5.63 -16.52
C GLU A 309 -18.53 -4.77 -15.51
N PRO A 310 -17.89 -3.91 -14.68
CA PRO A 310 -18.66 -2.99 -13.86
C PRO A 310 -19.43 -2.09 -14.80
N GLU A 311 -20.73 -1.91 -14.56
CA GLU A 311 -21.52 -0.98 -15.35
C GLU A 311 -20.89 0.41 -15.25
N PRO A 312 -20.55 1.07 -16.37
CA PRO A 312 -19.87 2.35 -16.35
C PRO A 312 -20.72 3.41 -15.69
N SER A 313 -20.33 3.83 -14.49
CA SER A 313 -20.91 5.02 -13.85
C SER A 313 -20.30 6.27 -14.48
N LEU A 314 -21.12 7.03 -15.19
CA LEU A 314 -20.73 8.24 -15.90
C LEU A 314 -20.81 9.47 -14.98
N VAL A 315 -19.78 9.70 -14.19
CA VAL A 315 -19.59 11.00 -13.52
C VAL A 315 -18.22 11.55 -13.90
N ALA A 316 -18.23 12.63 -14.69
CA ALA A 316 -17.11 13.51 -15.06
C ALA A 316 -15.75 12.82 -15.32
N ASP A 317 -15.63 12.19 -16.48
CA ASP A 317 -14.53 11.32 -16.82
C ASP A 317 -13.42 12.00 -17.64
N PRO A 318 -12.13 11.83 -17.28
CA PRO A 318 -11.02 12.19 -18.18
C PRO A 318 -11.04 11.43 -19.51
N VAL A 319 -11.64 10.23 -19.56
CA VAL A 319 -11.80 9.42 -20.79
C VAL A 319 -12.74 10.09 -21.80
N VAL A 320 -13.65 10.97 -21.37
CA VAL A 320 -14.49 11.76 -22.27
C VAL A 320 -13.67 12.59 -23.26
N LYS A 321 -12.44 12.98 -22.91
CA LYS A 321 -11.52 13.68 -23.81
C LYS A 321 -11.05 12.83 -25.00
N TYR A 322 -11.15 11.52 -24.91
CA TYR A 322 -10.67 10.56 -25.91
C TYR A 322 -11.80 9.81 -26.61
N MET A 323 -13.06 10.07 -26.26
CA MET A 323 -14.22 9.47 -26.91
C MET A 323 -14.53 10.16 -28.24
N THR A 324 -14.81 9.35 -29.27
CA THR A 324 -15.35 9.88 -30.53
C THR A 324 -16.79 10.36 -30.32
N ARG A 325 -17.25 11.32 -31.13
CA ARG A 325 -18.59 11.90 -31.04
C ARG A 325 -19.72 10.86 -30.98
N PRO A 326 -19.72 9.77 -31.79
CA PRO A 326 -20.73 8.71 -31.70
C PRO A 326 -20.69 7.90 -30.39
N GLN A 327 -19.51 7.75 -29.80
CA GLN A 327 -19.35 7.06 -28.50
C GLN A 327 -19.89 7.94 -27.37
N LEU A 328 -19.69 9.24 -27.46
CA LEU A 328 -20.19 10.22 -26.50
C LEU A 328 -21.73 10.29 -26.52
N GLU A 329 -22.33 10.31 -27.70
CA GLU A 329 -23.79 10.33 -27.87
C GLU A 329 -24.44 9.05 -27.31
N LYS A 330 -23.88 7.86 -27.57
CA LYS A 330 -24.34 6.60 -26.95
C LYS A 330 -24.18 6.58 -25.42
N ALA A 331 -23.10 7.14 -24.92
CA ALA A 331 -22.87 7.24 -23.48
C ALA A 331 -23.91 8.15 -22.81
N ILE A 332 -24.21 9.31 -23.39
CA ILE A 332 -25.24 10.25 -22.90
C ILE A 332 -26.64 9.60 -22.90
N GLU A 333 -26.98 8.88 -23.95
CA GLU A 333 -28.29 8.23 -24.06
C GLU A 333 -28.46 7.11 -23.02
N ARG A 334 -27.42 6.32 -22.81
CA ARG A 334 -27.38 5.28 -21.76
C ARG A 334 -27.55 5.87 -20.36
N THR A 335 -26.81 6.94 -20.04
CA THR A 335 -26.90 7.60 -18.73
C THR A 335 -28.28 8.21 -18.48
N LYS A 336 -28.88 8.85 -19.49
CA LYS A 336 -30.24 9.36 -19.40
C LYS A 336 -31.26 8.25 -19.09
N LYS A 337 -31.10 7.08 -19.71
CA LYS A 337 -31.93 5.90 -19.44
C LYS A 337 -31.78 5.40 -18.01
N GLN A 338 -30.53 5.26 -17.54
CA GLN A 338 -30.24 4.84 -16.16
C GLN A 338 -30.78 5.83 -15.12
N MET A 339 -30.61 7.14 -15.33
CA MET A 339 -31.21 8.18 -14.48
C MET A 339 -32.74 8.05 -14.41
N THR A 340 -33.38 7.81 -15.54
CA THR A 340 -34.84 7.66 -15.60
C THR A 340 -35.32 6.40 -14.89
N GLU A 341 -34.55 5.31 -14.98
CA GLU A 341 -34.85 4.05 -14.29
C GLU A 341 -34.63 4.15 -12.78
N ALA A 342 -33.51 4.80 -12.35
CA ALA A 342 -33.25 5.06 -10.94
C ALA A 342 -34.33 5.97 -10.31
N ALA A 343 -34.70 7.05 -11.01
CA ALA A 343 -35.77 7.91 -10.55
C ALA A 343 -37.11 7.18 -10.39
N LYS A 344 -37.44 6.23 -11.28
CA LYS A 344 -38.65 5.39 -11.15
C LYS A 344 -38.62 4.44 -9.95
N LYS A 345 -37.40 4.02 -9.53
CA LYS A 345 -37.18 3.14 -8.38
C LYS A 345 -36.99 3.90 -7.06
N LEU A 346 -37.00 5.25 -7.09
CA LEU A 346 -36.66 6.12 -5.94
C LEU A 346 -35.27 5.84 -5.35
N ASP A 347 -34.35 5.42 -6.19
CA ASP A 347 -32.97 5.12 -5.85
C ASP A 347 -32.12 6.36 -6.24
N PHE A 348 -31.84 7.21 -5.24
CA PHE A 348 -31.14 8.50 -5.41
C PHE A 348 -29.72 8.45 -4.90
#